data_fdfb7867e25bb2e480738ff806858dfe
#
_entry.id   fdfb7867e25bb2e480738ff806858dfe
#
_cell.length_a   1.000
_cell.length_b   1.000
_cell.length_c   1.000
_cell.angle_alpha   90.00
_cell.angle_beta   90.00
_cell.angle_gamma   90.00
#
_symmetry.space_group_name_H-M   'P 1'
#
loop_
_entity.id
_entity.type
_entity.pdbx_description
1 polymer ?
#
loop_
_entity_poly.entity_id
_entity_poly.type
_entity_poly.pdbx_seq_one_letter_code
_entity_poly.pdbx_strand_id
1 'polypeptide(L)'
;MDNIQKIMNVMEQIEYGFLDDNGNNICDSVDFNKVYYLMSPEELVNKKIGVCWDQVELERKLFEKNNIKNETYFIYIDDKNNLSSHTFLVYYMDNKVYWFEHSWFDEKGIHEYNNLNELLNDIKIKFVKSRENEVSKDLNVLIYKYNKPNYNISYDEFYNYIFTQKKIFNFKIENATINDLDRIKYYKLKSIVKYAKNLSEEEMTKIDNYICKSVPALIKEYKNIIYNKKIIGSILVRKIDEGLLLDEIFIEKEYRNNGIGSSIIKNYVLDNDDNIYLWVYKDNIKAFNLYKKLGFKIKEETNSRYYMESQKN
;
A
#
# COMPACT_ATOMS: atom_id res chain seq x y z
N MET A 1 9.04 24.66 2.10
CA MET A 1 9.94 24.44 0.95
C MET A 1 11.41 24.68 1.26
N ASP A 2 11.78 25.77 1.93
CA ASP A 2 13.21 26.09 2.21
C ASP A 2 13.97 24.96 2.95
N ASN A 3 13.36 24.35 3.96
CA ASN A 3 14.00 23.25 4.70
C ASN A 3 14.19 21.97 3.88
N ILE A 4 13.25 21.63 2.98
CA ILE A 4 13.38 20.45 2.11
C ILE A 4 14.52 20.63 1.12
N GLN A 5 14.63 21.83 0.53
CA GLN A 5 15.74 22.14 -0.38
C GLN A 5 17.11 22.11 0.35
N LYS A 6 17.17 22.56 1.60
CA LYS A 6 18.39 22.45 2.41
C LYS A 6 18.76 20.98 2.67
N ILE A 7 17.78 20.11 2.91
CA ILE A 7 18.00 18.66 3.05
C ILE A 7 18.57 18.12 1.73
N MET A 8 17.95 18.43 0.58
CA MET A 8 18.46 18.00 -0.73
C MET A 8 19.91 18.46 -0.96
N ASN A 9 20.25 19.70 -0.62
CA ASN A 9 21.60 20.22 -0.75
C ASN A 9 22.63 19.49 0.14
N VAL A 10 22.21 18.94 1.27
CA VAL A 10 23.07 18.07 2.09
C VAL A 10 23.26 16.72 1.40
N MET A 11 22.19 16.15 0.86
CA MET A 11 22.26 14.87 0.14
C MET A 11 23.12 14.96 -1.12
N GLU A 12 23.17 16.12 -1.81
CA GLU A 12 24.04 16.36 -2.97
C GLU A 12 25.55 16.20 -2.68
N GLN A 13 25.95 16.14 -1.41
CA GLN A 13 27.32 15.88 -1.00
C GLN A 13 27.63 14.37 -0.86
N ILE A 14 26.63 13.51 -1.07
CA ILE A 14 26.74 12.05 -0.91
C ILE A 14 26.71 11.40 -2.29
N GLU A 15 27.77 10.70 -2.63
CA GLU A 15 27.85 9.88 -3.85
C GLU A 15 27.16 8.53 -3.66
N TYR A 16 26.77 7.89 -4.76
CA TYR A 16 26.23 6.54 -4.72
C TYR A 16 27.33 5.49 -4.82
N GLY A 17 27.39 4.58 -3.87
CA GLY A 17 28.35 3.48 -3.87
C GLY A 17 28.68 2.94 -2.49
N PHE A 18 29.60 1.99 -2.45
CA PHE A 18 30.18 1.43 -1.23
C PHE A 18 31.68 1.13 -1.47
N LEU A 19 32.53 1.62 -0.59
CA LEU A 19 33.98 1.43 -0.73
C LEU A 19 34.44 0.22 0.06
N ASP A 20 35.31 -0.59 -0.58
CA ASP A 20 36.08 -1.61 0.11
C ASP A 20 37.27 -0.99 0.93
N ASP A 21 38.00 -1.83 1.63
CA ASP A 21 39.17 -1.40 2.44
C ASP A 21 40.28 -0.74 1.63
N ASN A 22 40.28 -0.94 0.30
CA ASN A 22 41.24 -0.35 -0.63
C ASN A 22 40.74 0.95 -1.26
N GLY A 23 39.52 1.37 -0.95
CA GLY A 23 38.88 2.57 -1.50
C GLY A 23 38.25 2.38 -2.88
N ASN A 24 38.03 1.15 -3.35
CA ASN A 24 37.35 0.89 -4.61
C ASN A 24 35.85 0.84 -4.38
N ASN A 25 35.06 1.46 -5.28
CA ASN A 25 33.62 1.32 -5.25
C ASN A 25 33.22 -0.07 -5.76
N ILE A 26 32.56 -0.86 -4.88
CA ILE A 26 32.22 -2.26 -5.13
C ILE A 26 30.70 -2.53 -5.09
N CYS A 27 29.85 -1.51 -5.14
CA CYS A 27 28.40 -1.70 -5.02
C CYS A 27 27.79 -2.60 -6.11
N ASP A 28 28.45 -2.70 -7.27
CA ASP A 28 28.05 -3.56 -8.40
C ASP A 28 28.82 -4.90 -8.44
N SER A 29 29.66 -5.19 -7.44
CA SER A 29 30.44 -6.42 -7.41
C SER A 29 29.66 -7.57 -6.77
N VAL A 30 30.02 -8.80 -7.14
CA VAL A 30 29.47 -10.02 -6.53
C VAL A 30 29.83 -10.18 -5.05
N ASP A 31 30.83 -9.45 -4.57
CA ASP A 31 31.29 -9.47 -3.19
C ASP A 31 30.62 -8.41 -2.30
N PHE A 32 29.90 -7.46 -2.90
CA PHE A 32 29.19 -6.40 -2.17
C PHE A 32 28.38 -6.94 -0.97
N ASN A 33 27.51 -7.95 -1.21
CA ASN A 33 26.66 -8.52 -0.18
C ASN A 33 27.43 -9.14 1.00
N LYS A 34 28.69 -9.55 0.79
CA LYS A 34 29.52 -10.19 1.82
C LYS A 34 30.20 -9.19 2.75
N VAL A 35 30.44 -7.98 2.27
CA VAL A 35 31.21 -6.97 2.99
C VAL A 35 30.40 -5.75 3.39
N TYR A 36 29.21 -5.59 2.78
CA TYR A 36 28.32 -4.48 3.09
C TYR A 36 27.81 -4.54 4.54
N TYR A 37 27.78 -3.39 5.15
CA TYR A 37 27.07 -3.13 6.40
C TYR A 37 26.36 -1.77 6.33
N LEU A 38 25.20 -1.65 6.98
CA LEU A 38 24.41 -0.44 7.00
C LEU A 38 25.15 0.64 7.83
N MET A 39 25.53 1.71 7.17
CA MET A 39 26.22 2.82 7.83
C MET A 39 25.26 3.66 8.69
N SER A 40 25.79 4.22 9.78
CA SER A 40 25.10 5.29 10.48
C SER A 40 25.09 6.58 9.65
N PRO A 41 24.11 7.49 9.85
CA PRO A 41 24.11 8.79 9.19
C PRO A 41 25.38 9.62 9.42
N GLU A 42 26.00 9.50 10.58
CA GLU A 42 27.27 10.16 10.91
C GLU A 42 28.43 9.61 10.09
N GLU A 43 28.46 8.30 9.96
CA GLU A 43 29.48 7.62 9.16
C GLU A 43 29.34 7.95 7.67
N LEU A 44 28.10 7.94 7.15
CA LEU A 44 27.78 8.31 5.77
C LEU A 44 28.22 9.75 5.45
N VAL A 45 27.97 10.71 6.34
CA VAL A 45 28.40 12.10 6.17
C VAL A 45 29.94 12.22 6.12
N ASN A 46 30.64 11.41 6.91
CA ASN A 46 32.09 11.40 6.92
C ASN A 46 32.68 10.76 5.66
N LYS A 47 32.10 9.63 5.21
CA LYS A 47 32.55 8.90 4.01
C LYS A 47 32.12 9.57 2.72
N LYS A 48 31.00 10.29 2.72
CA LYS A 48 30.37 10.96 1.57
C LYS A 48 30.00 10.01 0.42
N ILE A 49 29.89 8.72 0.69
CA ILE A 49 29.46 7.71 -0.28
C ILE A 49 28.65 6.63 0.44
N GLY A 50 27.52 6.26 -0.14
CA GLY A 50 26.65 5.21 0.40
C GLY A 50 25.59 4.79 -0.60
N VAL A 51 25.07 3.56 -0.44
CA VAL A 51 23.97 3.05 -1.26
C VAL A 51 22.61 3.60 -0.77
N CYS A 52 21.54 3.29 -1.48
CA CYS A 52 20.19 3.78 -1.14
C CYS A 52 19.79 3.49 0.31
N TRP A 53 20.22 2.35 0.88
CA TRP A 53 19.91 1.99 2.27
C TRP A 53 20.57 2.95 3.28
N ASP A 54 21.81 3.38 3.02
CA ASP A 54 22.52 4.32 3.88
C ASP A 54 21.96 5.73 3.71
N GLN A 55 21.71 6.13 2.47
CA GLN A 55 21.22 7.48 2.14
C GLN A 55 19.86 7.77 2.76
N VAL A 56 18.91 6.82 2.70
CA VAL A 56 17.58 7.00 3.28
C VAL A 56 17.60 7.16 4.81
N GLU A 57 18.60 6.57 5.51
CA GLU A 57 18.74 6.76 6.95
C GLU A 57 19.27 8.16 7.32
N LEU A 58 20.14 8.74 6.46
CA LEU A 58 20.54 10.15 6.59
C LEU A 58 19.34 11.07 6.30
N GLU A 59 18.59 10.81 5.24
CA GLU A 59 17.35 11.54 4.92
C GLU A 59 16.40 11.51 6.13
N ARG A 60 16.07 10.32 6.65
CA ARG A 60 15.22 10.17 7.85
C ARG A 60 15.69 11.07 8.98
N LYS A 61 16.98 11.03 9.32
CA LYS A 61 17.55 11.86 10.39
C LYS A 61 17.40 13.34 10.13
N LEU A 62 17.61 13.78 8.90
CA LEU A 62 17.49 15.19 8.51
C LEU A 62 16.03 15.67 8.56
N PHE A 63 15.07 14.85 8.11
CA PHE A 63 13.64 15.15 8.20
C PHE A 63 13.16 15.20 9.65
N GLU A 64 13.56 14.24 10.49
CA GLU A 64 13.24 14.21 11.92
C GLU A 64 13.81 15.44 12.65
N LYS A 65 15.07 15.83 12.36
CA LYS A 65 15.70 17.04 12.92
C LYS A 65 14.94 18.32 12.59
N ASN A 66 14.26 18.37 11.44
CA ASN A 66 13.45 19.50 11.02
C ASN A 66 11.97 19.36 11.43
N ASN A 67 11.61 18.36 12.26
CA ASN A 67 10.23 18.08 12.70
C ASN A 67 9.27 17.82 11.51
N ILE A 68 9.76 17.26 10.41
CA ILE A 68 8.95 16.92 9.24
C ILE A 68 8.53 15.47 9.35
N LYS A 69 7.21 15.23 9.35
CA LYS A 69 6.65 13.89 9.39
C LYS A 69 7.07 13.12 8.16
N ASN A 70 7.77 12.00 8.36
CA ASN A 70 8.26 11.16 7.28
C ASN A 70 8.07 9.67 7.59
N GLU A 71 8.20 8.86 6.55
CA GLU A 71 8.11 7.40 6.60
C GLU A 71 9.09 6.82 5.56
N THR A 72 9.73 5.71 5.89
CA THR A 72 10.65 5.05 4.97
C THR A 72 10.11 3.73 4.49
N TYR A 73 10.41 3.44 3.25
CA TYR A 73 9.91 2.28 2.53
C TYR A 73 11.05 1.54 1.84
N PHE A 74 10.85 0.23 1.73
CA PHE A 74 11.70 -0.69 1.00
C PHE A 74 10.86 -1.37 -0.07
N ILE A 75 11.25 -1.22 -1.32
CA ILE A 75 10.65 -1.92 -2.46
C ILE A 75 11.60 -3.02 -2.92
N TYR A 76 11.04 -4.16 -3.27
CA TYR A 76 11.79 -5.36 -3.57
C TYR A 76 11.11 -6.19 -4.66
N ILE A 77 11.89 -6.68 -5.62
CA ILE A 77 11.45 -7.64 -6.61
C ILE A 77 11.95 -9.02 -6.18
N ASP A 78 10.99 -9.92 -5.89
CA ASP A 78 11.27 -11.33 -5.61
C ASP A 78 11.29 -12.09 -6.95
N ASP A 79 12.44 -12.07 -7.61
CA ASP A 79 12.73 -12.88 -8.77
C ASP A 79 13.81 -13.92 -8.39
N LYS A 80 13.56 -15.19 -8.74
CA LYS A 80 14.46 -16.31 -8.40
C LYS A 80 15.91 -16.11 -8.82
N ASN A 81 16.16 -15.25 -9.78
CA ASN A 81 17.48 -15.03 -10.39
C ASN A 81 18.13 -13.68 -10.09
N ASN A 82 17.35 -12.74 -9.54
CA ASN A 82 17.87 -11.40 -9.28
C ASN A 82 17.10 -10.70 -8.16
N LEU A 83 17.80 -10.36 -7.08
CA LEU A 83 17.23 -9.65 -5.93
C LEU A 83 17.48 -8.16 -6.13
N SER A 84 16.54 -7.45 -6.75
CA SER A 84 16.62 -6.01 -6.87
C SER A 84 15.78 -5.31 -5.81
N SER A 85 16.40 -4.37 -5.10
CA SER A 85 15.72 -3.60 -4.05
C SER A 85 16.07 -2.11 -4.12
N HIS A 86 15.23 -1.31 -3.49
CA HIS A 86 15.47 0.12 -3.31
C HIS A 86 14.79 0.60 -2.01
N THR A 87 15.38 1.59 -1.36
CA THR A 87 14.79 2.30 -0.22
C THR A 87 14.49 3.74 -0.61
N PHE A 88 13.41 4.28 -0.09
CA PHE A 88 13.01 5.65 -0.36
C PHE A 88 12.27 6.27 0.82
N LEU A 89 12.28 7.61 0.89
CA LEU A 89 11.60 8.37 1.92
C LEU A 89 10.35 9.06 1.37
N VAL A 90 9.28 8.98 2.15
CA VAL A 90 8.02 9.69 1.92
C VAL A 90 7.79 10.68 3.05
N TYR A 91 7.40 11.92 2.74
CA TYR A 91 7.02 12.90 3.74
C TYR A 91 5.65 13.52 3.46
N TYR A 92 5.08 14.17 4.49
CA TYR A 92 3.73 14.69 4.46
C TYR A 92 3.75 16.19 4.79
N MET A 93 3.18 17.00 3.92
CA MET A 93 3.08 18.44 4.08
C MET A 93 1.83 18.97 3.33
N ASP A 94 1.12 19.94 3.90
CA ASP A 94 -0.01 20.65 3.26
C ASP A 94 -1.08 19.71 2.66
N ASN A 95 -1.44 18.65 3.39
CA ASN A 95 -2.37 17.59 2.96
C ASN A 95 -1.94 16.81 1.69
N LYS A 96 -0.68 16.94 1.30
CA LYS A 96 -0.07 16.20 0.19
C LYS A 96 0.96 15.20 0.71
N VAL A 97 1.33 14.28 -0.16
CA VAL A 97 2.32 13.24 0.09
C VAL A 97 3.44 13.41 -0.92
N TYR A 98 4.67 13.38 -0.47
CA TYR A 98 5.84 13.63 -1.30
C TYR A 98 6.80 12.47 -1.23
N TRP A 99 7.36 12.08 -2.37
CA TRP A 99 8.51 11.21 -2.47
C TRP A 99 9.76 12.08 -2.56
N PHE A 100 10.69 11.90 -1.62
CA PHE A 100 12.02 12.48 -1.64
C PHE A 100 12.99 11.42 -2.14
N GLU A 101 13.69 11.70 -3.25
CA GLU A 101 14.59 10.76 -3.88
C GLU A 101 15.94 11.41 -4.19
N HIS A 102 17.01 10.78 -3.75
CA HIS A 102 18.36 11.23 -4.06
C HIS A 102 19.22 10.13 -4.70
N SER A 103 19.08 8.90 -4.24
CA SER A 103 19.97 7.79 -4.61
C SER A 103 19.64 7.13 -5.95
N TRP A 104 18.42 7.32 -6.46
CA TRP A 104 18.01 6.81 -7.77
C TRP A 104 18.11 7.93 -8.80
N PHE A 105 19.22 7.91 -9.57
CA PHE A 105 19.63 9.01 -10.44
C PHE A 105 18.53 9.50 -11.40
N ASP A 106 17.85 8.57 -12.10
CA ASP A 106 16.81 8.93 -13.08
C ASP A 106 15.54 9.53 -12.45
N GLU A 107 15.33 9.29 -11.17
CA GLU A 107 14.15 9.76 -10.41
C GLU A 107 14.52 10.76 -9.33
N LYS A 108 15.75 11.25 -9.31
CA LYS A 108 16.22 12.20 -8.30
C LYS A 108 15.40 13.46 -8.28
N GLY A 109 14.88 13.83 -7.10
CA GLY A 109 14.07 15.02 -6.91
C GLY A 109 12.99 14.89 -5.84
N ILE A 110 12.02 15.79 -5.90
CA ILE A 110 10.86 15.85 -5.01
C ILE A 110 9.62 15.70 -5.87
N HIS A 111 8.85 14.62 -5.64
CA HIS A 111 7.66 14.29 -6.40
C HIS A 111 6.42 14.43 -5.52
N GLU A 112 5.41 15.19 -5.99
CA GLU A 112 4.16 15.45 -5.26
C GLU A 112 3.06 14.50 -5.71
N TYR A 113 2.25 14.01 -4.73
CA TYR A 113 1.09 13.14 -4.96
C TYR A 113 -0.07 13.53 -4.06
N ASN A 114 -1.29 13.19 -4.48
CA ASN A 114 -2.48 13.46 -3.67
C ASN A 114 -2.60 12.49 -2.49
N ASN A 115 -2.12 11.27 -2.62
CA ASN A 115 -2.17 10.26 -1.57
C ASN A 115 -1.05 9.23 -1.70
N LEU A 116 -0.82 8.49 -0.61
CA LEU A 116 0.24 7.48 -0.51
C LEU A 116 0.06 6.32 -1.51
N ASN A 117 -1.17 5.93 -1.82
CA ASN A 117 -1.40 4.81 -2.75
C ASN A 117 -1.00 5.18 -4.19
N GLU A 118 -1.30 6.42 -4.61
CA GLU A 118 -0.85 6.98 -5.88
C GLU A 118 0.69 7.00 -5.97
N LEU A 119 1.35 7.54 -4.95
CA LEU A 119 2.81 7.58 -4.84
C LEU A 119 3.43 6.18 -4.95
N LEU A 120 2.96 5.23 -4.15
CA LEU A 120 3.52 3.87 -4.15
C LEU A 120 3.25 3.12 -5.47
N ASN A 121 2.15 3.42 -6.16
CA ASN A 121 1.87 2.87 -7.50
C ASN A 121 2.85 3.41 -8.53
N ASP A 122 3.13 4.71 -8.51
CA ASP A 122 4.07 5.34 -9.45
C ASP A 122 5.49 4.79 -9.23
N ILE A 123 5.98 4.77 -7.99
CA ILE A 123 7.29 4.19 -7.67
C ILE A 123 7.38 2.73 -8.14
N LYS A 124 6.32 1.94 -7.90
CA LYS A 124 6.30 0.54 -8.33
C LYS A 124 6.42 0.39 -9.85
N ILE A 125 5.70 1.23 -10.61
CA ILE A 125 5.77 1.22 -12.08
C ILE A 125 7.17 1.58 -12.55
N LYS A 126 7.73 2.67 -12.03
CA LYS A 126 9.08 3.15 -12.35
C LYS A 126 10.15 2.12 -11.99
N PHE A 127 10.03 1.52 -10.79
CA PHE A 127 10.96 0.51 -10.30
C PHE A 127 10.98 -0.75 -11.18
N VAL A 128 9.83 -1.24 -11.63
CA VAL A 128 9.75 -2.36 -12.58
C VAL A 128 10.33 -1.98 -13.93
N LYS A 129 9.95 -0.79 -14.44
CA LYS A 129 10.41 -0.30 -15.75
C LYS A 129 11.93 -0.16 -15.82
N SER A 130 12.56 0.39 -14.79
CA SER A 130 14.02 0.56 -14.75
C SER A 130 14.80 -0.78 -14.76
N ARG A 131 14.11 -1.91 -14.60
CA ARG A 131 14.68 -3.27 -14.53
C ARG A 131 14.07 -4.26 -15.55
N GLU A 132 13.38 -3.76 -16.56
CA GLU A 132 12.69 -4.61 -17.57
C GLU A 132 13.61 -5.59 -18.29
N ASN A 133 14.90 -5.27 -18.42
CA ASN A 133 15.87 -6.13 -19.06
C ASN A 133 16.47 -7.21 -18.13
N GLU A 134 16.24 -7.11 -16.83
CA GLU A 134 16.91 -7.94 -15.81
C GLU A 134 15.95 -8.96 -15.15
N VAL A 135 14.63 -8.79 -15.32
CA VAL A 135 13.63 -9.49 -14.54
C VAL A 135 12.62 -10.24 -15.40
N SER A 136 12.12 -11.35 -14.88
CA SER A 136 11.11 -12.18 -15.56
C SER A 136 9.73 -11.50 -15.64
N LYS A 137 8.85 -11.97 -16.55
CA LYS A 137 7.50 -11.38 -16.76
C LYS A 137 6.55 -11.56 -15.56
N ASP A 138 6.81 -12.51 -14.66
CA ASP A 138 5.98 -12.81 -13.49
C ASP A 138 6.56 -12.24 -12.19
N LEU A 139 6.61 -10.91 -12.11
CA LEU A 139 7.22 -10.20 -11.01
C LEU A 139 6.33 -10.13 -9.76
N ASN A 140 6.86 -10.57 -8.64
CA ASN A 140 6.29 -10.30 -7.33
C ASN A 140 6.97 -9.07 -6.71
N VAL A 141 6.36 -7.89 -6.86
CA VAL A 141 6.88 -6.65 -6.30
C VAL A 141 6.29 -6.43 -4.92
N LEU A 142 7.14 -6.40 -3.91
CA LEU A 142 6.77 -6.22 -2.52
C LEU A 142 7.25 -4.86 -2.01
N ILE A 143 6.44 -4.23 -1.17
CA ILE A 143 6.77 -2.97 -0.51
C ILE A 143 6.59 -3.16 1.00
N TYR A 144 7.59 -2.74 1.76
CA TYR A 144 7.58 -2.73 3.22
C TYR A 144 7.75 -1.30 3.72
N LYS A 145 6.91 -0.87 4.65
CA LYS A 145 7.17 0.29 5.48
C LYS A 145 7.99 -0.18 6.68
N TYR A 146 9.13 0.44 6.94
CA TYR A 146 10.00 0.03 8.02
C TYR A 146 10.36 1.19 8.95
N ASN A 147 10.65 0.82 10.20
CA ASN A 147 11.13 1.74 11.22
C ASN A 147 12.65 1.88 11.13
N LYS A 148 13.22 2.77 11.94
CA LYS A 148 14.67 2.94 12.02
C LYS A 148 15.35 1.61 12.40
N PRO A 149 16.27 1.09 11.57
CA PRO A 149 17.04 -0.11 11.87
C PRO A 149 18.17 0.16 12.87
N ASN A 150 18.79 -0.90 13.37
CA ASN A 150 20.11 -0.77 13.96
C ASN A 150 21.14 -0.54 12.85
N TYR A 151 22.16 0.24 13.14
CA TYR A 151 23.27 0.41 12.23
C TYR A 151 24.34 -0.65 12.46
N ASN A 152 25.29 -0.76 11.55
CA ASN A 152 26.36 -1.75 11.59
C ASN A 152 25.87 -3.21 11.45
N ILE A 153 24.72 -3.40 10.83
CA ILE A 153 24.18 -4.71 10.48
C ILE A 153 24.55 -5.07 9.04
N SER A 154 24.79 -6.34 8.81
CA SER A 154 25.14 -6.87 7.50
C SER A 154 23.99 -6.78 6.49
N TYR A 155 24.30 -7.02 5.22
CA TYR A 155 23.33 -7.13 4.14
C TYR A 155 22.16 -8.07 4.49
N ASP A 156 22.47 -9.30 4.91
CA ASP A 156 21.45 -10.31 5.24
C ASP A 156 20.63 -9.92 6.48
N GLU A 157 21.27 -9.33 7.49
CA GLU A 157 20.57 -8.86 8.69
C GLU A 157 19.61 -7.73 8.37
N PHE A 158 19.97 -6.81 7.43
CA PHE A 158 19.06 -5.76 7.01
C PHE A 158 17.83 -6.33 6.27
N TYR A 159 18.02 -7.27 5.33
CA TYR A 159 16.89 -7.96 4.68
C TYR A 159 16.00 -8.69 5.69
N ASN A 160 16.60 -9.44 6.61
CA ASN A 160 15.85 -10.14 7.66
C ASN A 160 15.04 -9.15 8.52
N TYR A 161 15.63 -8.00 8.87
CA TYR A 161 14.94 -6.93 9.57
C TYR A 161 13.75 -6.40 8.77
N ILE A 162 13.93 -6.07 7.49
CA ILE A 162 12.86 -5.57 6.61
C ILE A 162 11.69 -6.55 6.53
N PHE A 163 11.96 -7.85 6.40
CA PHE A 163 10.88 -8.84 6.27
C PHE A 163 10.05 -9.04 7.55
N THR A 164 10.52 -8.56 8.69
CA THR A 164 9.72 -8.48 9.92
C THR A 164 8.82 -7.23 9.97
N GLN A 165 9.04 -6.27 9.09
CA GLN A 165 8.34 -5.00 9.10
C GLN A 165 6.98 -5.06 8.39
N LYS A 166 6.26 -3.92 8.38
CA LYS A 166 4.91 -3.85 7.85
C LYS A 166 4.89 -3.94 6.33
N LYS A 167 4.49 -5.08 5.78
CA LYS A 167 4.21 -5.23 4.35
C LYS A 167 3.04 -4.33 3.93
N ILE A 168 3.24 -3.57 2.85
CA ILE A 168 2.23 -2.69 2.27
C ILE A 168 1.62 -3.37 1.05
N PHE A 169 0.31 -3.46 1.06
CA PHE A 169 -0.46 -3.95 -0.07
C PHE A 169 -0.90 -2.75 -0.92
N ASN A 170 -0.12 -2.48 -1.95
CA ASN A 170 -0.43 -1.46 -2.92
C ASN A 170 -1.34 -2.06 -4.00
N PHE A 171 -2.62 -1.67 -3.99
CA PHE A 171 -3.66 -2.21 -4.86
C PHE A 171 -4.12 -1.16 -5.88
N LYS A 172 -4.67 -1.63 -7.00
CA LYS A 172 -5.43 -0.83 -7.97
C LYS A 172 -6.91 -1.15 -7.87
N ILE A 173 -7.73 -0.16 -8.23
CA ILE A 173 -9.18 -0.30 -8.40
C ILE A 173 -9.49 -0.12 -9.88
N GLU A 174 -10.09 -1.14 -10.51
CA GLU A 174 -10.46 -1.12 -11.93
C GLU A 174 -11.93 -1.52 -12.11
N ASN A 175 -12.57 -1.03 -13.17
CA ASN A 175 -13.97 -1.38 -13.44
C ASN A 175 -14.10 -2.88 -13.67
N ALA A 176 -15.12 -3.49 -13.09
CA ALA A 176 -15.48 -4.86 -13.39
C ALA A 176 -16.16 -4.96 -14.77
N THR A 177 -16.06 -6.12 -15.40
CA THR A 177 -16.62 -6.42 -16.69
C THR A 177 -17.55 -7.63 -16.62
N ILE A 178 -18.22 -7.95 -17.72
CA ILE A 178 -19.05 -9.14 -17.84
C ILE A 178 -18.27 -10.44 -17.54
N ASN A 179 -16.97 -10.46 -17.80
CA ASN A 179 -16.09 -11.61 -17.52
C ASN A 179 -15.87 -11.85 -16.03
N ASP A 180 -16.21 -10.88 -15.19
CA ASP A 180 -16.04 -10.95 -13.73
C ASP A 180 -17.29 -11.46 -13.00
N LEU A 181 -18.41 -11.70 -13.72
CA LEU A 181 -19.70 -12.04 -13.13
C LEU A 181 -19.63 -13.21 -12.15
N ASP A 182 -19.03 -14.32 -12.55
CA ASP A 182 -19.03 -15.55 -11.73
C ASP A 182 -18.21 -15.36 -10.45
N ARG A 183 -17.08 -14.62 -10.56
CA ARG A 183 -16.25 -14.27 -9.39
C ARG A 183 -17.02 -13.33 -8.44
N ILE A 184 -17.69 -12.31 -8.94
CA ILE A 184 -18.44 -11.35 -8.12
C ILE A 184 -19.66 -12.05 -7.46
N LYS A 185 -20.39 -12.91 -8.19
CA LYS A 185 -21.44 -13.75 -7.61
C LYS A 185 -20.92 -14.61 -6.46
N TYR A 186 -19.77 -15.25 -6.67
CA TYR A 186 -19.09 -16.04 -5.63
C TYR A 186 -18.75 -15.19 -4.40
N TYR A 187 -18.18 -14.00 -4.59
CA TYR A 187 -17.84 -13.09 -3.49
C TYR A 187 -19.08 -12.65 -2.71
N LYS A 188 -20.17 -12.30 -3.43
CA LYS A 188 -21.44 -11.93 -2.82
C LYS A 188 -22.04 -13.07 -2.03
N LEU A 189 -22.07 -14.26 -2.58
CA LEU A 189 -22.56 -15.46 -1.88
C LEU A 189 -21.75 -15.70 -0.60
N LYS A 190 -20.43 -15.67 -0.66
CA LYS A 190 -19.54 -15.84 0.52
C LYS A 190 -19.79 -14.78 1.59
N SER A 191 -20.11 -13.55 1.19
CA SER A 191 -20.41 -12.45 2.11
C SER A 191 -21.74 -12.66 2.83
N ILE A 192 -22.78 -13.13 2.13
CA ILE A 192 -24.12 -13.36 2.69
C ILE A 192 -24.10 -14.58 3.63
N VAL A 193 -23.63 -15.71 3.14
CA VAL A 193 -23.65 -17.00 3.86
C VAL A 193 -22.82 -16.95 5.14
N LYS A 194 -21.78 -16.16 5.16
CA LYS A 194 -20.91 -16.03 6.35
C LYS A 194 -21.67 -15.58 7.61
N TYR A 195 -22.71 -14.78 7.46
CA TYR A 195 -23.47 -14.18 8.57
C TYR A 195 -24.92 -14.71 8.67
N ALA A 196 -25.33 -15.56 7.73
CA ALA A 196 -26.61 -16.25 7.76
C ALA A 196 -26.39 -17.64 8.41
N LYS A 197 -26.99 -17.84 9.59
CA LYS A 197 -26.84 -19.10 10.33
C LYS A 197 -27.99 -20.06 9.93
N ASN A 198 -27.66 -21.34 9.71
CA ASN A 198 -28.63 -22.43 9.50
C ASN A 198 -29.62 -22.19 8.34
N LEU A 199 -29.11 -21.79 7.18
CA LEU A 199 -29.87 -21.58 5.97
C LEU A 199 -30.51 -22.92 5.49
N SER A 200 -31.84 -22.92 5.26
CA SER A 200 -32.51 -23.99 4.58
C SER A 200 -32.18 -24.00 3.07
N GLU A 201 -32.50 -25.11 2.39
CA GLU A 201 -32.32 -25.20 0.92
C GLU A 201 -33.18 -24.16 0.18
N GLU A 202 -34.38 -23.86 0.70
CA GLU A 202 -35.26 -22.84 0.13
C GLU A 202 -34.66 -21.44 0.27
N GLU A 203 -34.07 -21.11 1.42
CA GLU A 203 -33.37 -19.82 1.64
C GLU A 203 -32.12 -19.68 0.77
N MET A 204 -31.35 -20.78 0.63
CA MET A 204 -30.21 -20.79 -0.28
C MET A 204 -30.65 -20.52 -1.73
N THR A 205 -31.72 -21.17 -2.19
CA THR A 205 -32.29 -20.94 -3.51
C THR A 205 -32.72 -19.49 -3.72
N LYS A 206 -33.35 -18.86 -2.70
CA LYS A 206 -33.70 -17.44 -2.75
C LYS A 206 -32.47 -16.52 -2.86
N ILE A 207 -31.42 -16.84 -2.10
CA ILE A 207 -30.15 -16.11 -2.15
C ILE A 207 -29.51 -16.21 -3.54
N ASP A 208 -29.43 -17.41 -4.09
CA ASP A 208 -28.86 -17.63 -5.43
C ASP A 208 -29.65 -16.90 -6.51
N ASN A 209 -30.97 -16.97 -6.48
CA ASN A 209 -31.83 -16.22 -7.40
C ASN A 209 -31.65 -14.71 -7.28
N TYR A 210 -31.50 -14.19 -6.07
CA TYR A 210 -31.20 -12.78 -5.83
C TYR A 210 -29.83 -12.38 -6.41
N ILE A 211 -28.79 -13.17 -6.17
CA ILE A 211 -27.42 -12.93 -6.68
C ILE A 211 -27.41 -12.97 -8.20
N CYS A 212 -28.06 -13.98 -8.80
CA CYS A 212 -28.13 -14.16 -10.25
C CYS A 212 -28.84 -13.00 -10.96
N LYS A 213 -29.72 -12.28 -10.29
CA LYS A 213 -30.40 -11.08 -10.82
C LYS A 213 -29.63 -9.80 -10.53
N SER A 214 -29.17 -9.61 -9.27
CA SER A 214 -28.62 -8.34 -8.81
C SER A 214 -27.20 -8.09 -9.34
N VAL A 215 -26.32 -9.11 -9.40
CA VAL A 215 -24.93 -8.91 -9.85
C VAL A 215 -24.84 -8.49 -11.33
N PRO A 216 -25.53 -9.17 -12.28
CA PRO A 216 -25.50 -8.72 -13.66
C PRO A 216 -26.09 -7.30 -13.87
N ALA A 217 -27.15 -6.96 -13.12
CA ALA A 217 -27.77 -5.63 -13.20
C ALA A 217 -26.83 -4.50 -12.77
N LEU A 218 -25.91 -4.79 -11.81
CA LEU A 218 -24.99 -3.82 -11.21
C LEU A 218 -23.54 -3.98 -11.69
N ILE A 219 -23.25 -4.83 -12.67
CA ILE A 219 -21.87 -5.19 -13.04
C ILE A 219 -21.02 -3.98 -13.39
N LYS A 220 -21.60 -2.96 -14.01
CA LYS A 220 -20.92 -1.72 -14.41
C LYS A 220 -20.54 -0.83 -13.21
N GLU A 221 -21.17 -1.02 -12.06
CA GLU A 221 -20.90 -0.28 -10.83
C GLU A 221 -19.88 -1.00 -9.95
N TYR A 222 -19.72 -2.32 -10.14
CA TYR A 222 -18.69 -3.08 -9.46
C TYR A 222 -17.30 -2.71 -9.94
N LYS A 223 -16.34 -2.75 -9.02
CA LYS A 223 -14.93 -2.59 -9.31
C LYS A 223 -14.13 -3.74 -8.71
N ASN A 224 -13.10 -4.17 -9.43
CA ASN A 224 -12.13 -5.15 -9.00
C ASN A 224 -11.05 -4.49 -8.14
N ILE A 225 -10.63 -5.16 -7.08
CA ILE A 225 -9.46 -4.82 -6.27
C ILE A 225 -8.32 -5.70 -6.76
N ILE A 226 -7.26 -5.08 -7.31
CA ILE A 226 -6.15 -5.77 -7.95
C ILE A 226 -4.86 -5.54 -7.18
N TYR A 227 -4.16 -6.62 -6.85
CA TYR A 227 -2.83 -6.60 -6.23
C TYR A 227 -1.90 -7.54 -7.01
N ASN A 228 -0.73 -7.03 -7.43
CA ASN A 228 0.25 -7.79 -8.22
C ASN A 228 -0.39 -8.55 -9.40
N LYS A 229 -1.14 -7.82 -10.24
CA LYS A 229 -1.87 -8.34 -11.40
C LYS A 229 -2.99 -9.36 -11.09
N LYS A 230 -3.19 -9.75 -9.82
CA LYS A 230 -4.23 -10.67 -9.38
C LYS A 230 -5.43 -9.89 -8.83
N ILE A 231 -6.64 -10.28 -9.21
CA ILE A 231 -7.85 -9.77 -8.57
C ILE A 231 -7.98 -10.45 -7.21
N ILE A 232 -8.00 -9.66 -6.15
CA ILE A 232 -8.03 -10.11 -4.75
C ILE A 232 -9.34 -9.77 -4.04
N GLY A 233 -10.26 -9.13 -4.73
CA GLY A 233 -11.55 -8.73 -4.18
C GLY A 233 -12.36 -7.87 -5.12
N SER A 234 -13.49 -7.39 -4.63
CA SER A 234 -14.38 -6.45 -5.32
C SER A 234 -14.99 -5.43 -4.36
N ILE A 235 -15.42 -4.31 -4.91
CA ILE A 235 -16.15 -3.26 -4.19
C ILE A 235 -17.32 -2.77 -5.04
N LEU A 236 -18.43 -2.46 -4.38
CA LEU A 236 -19.60 -1.79 -4.97
C LEU A 236 -19.91 -0.54 -4.16
N VAL A 237 -19.82 0.61 -4.80
CA VAL A 237 -20.25 1.90 -4.27
C VAL A 237 -21.29 2.46 -5.22
N ARG A 238 -22.49 2.78 -4.70
CA ARG A 238 -23.61 3.26 -5.50
C ARG A 238 -24.05 4.65 -5.05
N LYS A 239 -24.49 5.46 -5.99
CA LYS A 239 -25.14 6.73 -5.69
C LYS A 239 -26.56 6.47 -5.17
N ILE A 240 -26.92 7.14 -4.09
CA ILE A 240 -28.27 7.17 -3.50
C ILE A 240 -28.67 8.65 -3.32
N ASP A 241 -29.93 8.92 -3.01
CA ASP A 241 -30.44 10.30 -2.87
C ASP A 241 -29.68 11.10 -1.80
N GLU A 242 -29.23 10.43 -0.72
CA GLU A 242 -28.54 11.05 0.42
C GLU A 242 -27.00 11.14 0.27
N GLY A 243 -26.42 10.53 -0.77
CA GLY A 243 -24.97 10.48 -0.98
C GLY A 243 -24.49 9.20 -1.65
N LEU A 244 -23.45 8.57 -1.11
CA LEU A 244 -22.90 7.32 -1.62
C LEU A 244 -23.12 6.17 -0.63
N LEU A 245 -23.56 5.03 -1.13
CA LEU A 245 -23.69 3.78 -0.38
C LEU A 245 -22.52 2.85 -0.69
N LEU A 246 -21.68 2.57 0.30
CA LEU A 246 -20.76 1.43 0.25
C LEU A 246 -21.59 0.15 0.47
N ASP A 247 -22.06 -0.42 -0.64
CA ASP A 247 -23.00 -1.54 -0.63
C ASP A 247 -22.29 -2.87 -0.35
N GLU A 248 -21.14 -3.08 -0.99
CA GLU A 248 -20.33 -4.29 -0.82
C GLU A 248 -18.86 -4.00 -0.85
N ILE A 249 -18.10 -4.71 -0.01
CA ILE A 249 -16.65 -4.85 -0.10
C ILE A 249 -16.25 -6.27 0.28
N PHE A 250 -15.57 -6.95 -0.63
CA PHE A 250 -15.03 -8.28 -0.39
C PHE A 250 -13.54 -8.30 -0.69
N ILE A 251 -12.77 -8.93 0.19
CA ILE A 251 -11.34 -9.20 0.03
C ILE A 251 -11.12 -10.68 0.32
N GLU A 252 -10.37 -11.36 -0.54
CA GLU A 252 -10.02 -12.77 -0.37
C GLU A 252 -9.29 -13.00 0.96
N LYS A 253 -9.48 -14.19 1.55
CA LYS A 253 -9.10 -14.49 2.94
C LYS A 253 -7.61 -14.25 3.21
N GLU A 254 -6.75 -14.65 2.29
CA GLU A 254 -5.30 -14.53 2.38
C GLU A 254 -4.79 -13.09 2.40
N TYR A 255 -5.58 -12.14 1.87
CA TYR A 255 -5.25 -10.71 1.83
C TYR A 255 -5.89 -9.89 2.96
N ARG A 256 -6.71 -10.52 3.82
CA ARG A 256 -7.35 -9.82 4.95
C ARG A 256 -6.35 -9.53 6.08
N ASN A 257 -6.73 -8.60 6.96
CA ASN A 257 -5.94 -8.13 8.11
C ASN A 257 -4.60 -7.42 7.75
N ASN A 258 -4.42 -7.07 6.49
CA ASN A 258 -3.25 -6.36 5.96
C ASN A 258 -3.52 -4.86 5.69
N GLY A 259 -4.61 -4.32 6.24
CA GLY A 259 -4.97 -2.91 6.07
C GLY A 259 -5.63 -2.55 4.74
N ILE A 260 -5.74 -3.47 3.77
CA ILE A 260 -6.29 -3.22 2.42
C ILE A 260 -7.70 -2.62 2.51
N GLY A 261 -8.62 -3.25 3.26
CA GLY A 261 -9.99 -2.75 3.42
C GLY A 261 -10.04 -1.34 4.02
N SER A 262 -9.22 -1.08 5.03
CA SER A 262 -9.10 0.25 5.64
C SER A 262 -8.59 1.29 4.64
N SER A 263 -7.57 0.93 3.86
CA SER A 263 -6.99 1.80 2.84
C SER A 263 -7.98 2.10 1.70
N ILE A 264 -8.73 1.08 1.23
CA ILE A 264 -9.76 1.26 0.19
C ILE A 264 -10.84 2.23 0.70
N ILE A 265 -11.37 1.99 1.89
CA ILE A 265 -12.45 2.84 2.41
C ILE A 265 -11.94 4.27 2.60
N LYS A 266 -10.75 4.46 3.16
CA LYS A 266 -10.19 5.78 3.40
C LYS A 266 -9.85 6.53 2.11
N ASN A 267 -9.16 5.89 1.16
CA ASN A 267 -8.57 6.59 0.01
C ASN A 267 -9.42 6.52 -1.25
N TYR A 268 -10.44 5.67 -1.29
CA TYR A 268 -11.30 5.51 -2.46
C TYR A 268 -12.77 5.85 -2.16
N VAL A 269 -13.25 5.54 -0.96
CA VAL A 269 -14.66 5.78 -0.60
C VAL A 269 -14.80 7.12 0.12
N LEU A 270 -13.97 7.40 1.14
CA LEU A 270 -14.06 8.62 1.94
C LEU A 270 -13.39 9.84 1.30
N ASP A 271 -12.65 9.67 0.21
CA ASP A 271 -12.01 10.77 -0.55
C ASP A 271 -12.99 11.51 -1.49
N ASN A 272 -14.29 11.25 -1.36
CA ASN A 272 -15.35 11.94 -2.09
C ASN A 272 -15.98 13.04 -1.23
N ASP A 273 -16.62 14.04 -1.86
CA ASP A 273 -17.32 15.12 -1.16
C ASP A 273 -18.71 14.72 -0.62
N ASP A 274 -19.21 13.57 -1.02
CA ASP A 274 -20.53 13.05 -0.60
C ASP A 274 -20.46 12.44 0.81
N ASN A 275 -21.62 12.43 1.50
CA ASN A 275 -21.81 11.61 2.68
C ASN A 275 -21.79 10.12 2.32
N ILE A 276 -21.15 9.30 3.14
CA ILE A 276 -21.00 7.88 2.88
C ILE A 276 -21.87 7.07 3.85
N TYR A 277 -22.63 6.15 3.32
CA TYR A 277 -23.51 5.25 4.06
C TYR A 277 -23.11 3.80 3.85
N LEU A 278 -23.39 2.94 4.82
CA LEU A 278 -23.20 1.50 4.71
C LEU A 278 -24.11 0.72 5.66
N TRP A 279 -24.38 -0.55 5.31
CA TRP A 279 -24.96 -1.52 6.21
C TRP A 279 -23.91 -2.53 6.68
N VAL A 280 -23.90 -2.84 7.98
CA VAL A 280 -23.01 -3.87 8.54
C VAL A 280 -23.79 -4.81 9.46
N TYR A 281 -23.58 -6.11 9.32
CA TYR A 281 -24.15 -7.09 10.24
C TYR A 281 -23.60 -6.89 11.66
N LYS A 282 -24.48 -6.98 12.68
CA LYS A 282 -24.09 -6.87 14.11
C LYS A 282 -23.04 -7.92 14.49
N ASP A 283 -23.12 -9.13 13.92
CA ASP A 283 -22.16 -10.22 14.12
C ASP A 283 -20.82 -9.97 13.39
N ASN A 284 -20.73 -8.99 12.49
CA ASN A 284 -19.48 -8.61 11.81
C ASN A 284 -18.66 -7.59 12.62
N ILE A 285 -18.29 -7.97 13.85
CA ILE A 285 -17.58 -7.12 14.81
C ILE A 285 -16.31 -6.49 14.19
N LYS A 286 -15.57 -7.25 13.34
CA LYS A 286 -14.35 -6.74 12.71
C LYS A 286 -14.61 -5.58 11.75
N ALA A 287 -15.64 -5.70 10.90
CA ALA A 287 -16.00 -4.62 9.97
C ALA A 287 -16.62 -3.44 10.73
N PHE A 288 -17.48 -3.69 11.70
CA PHE A 288 -18.06 -2.66 12.54
C PHE A 288 -16.99 -1.81 13.24
N ASN A 289 -16.02 -2.46 13.88
CA ASN A 289 -14.90 -1.75 14.53
C ASN A 289 -14.03 -0.98 13.53
N LEU A 290 -13.83 -1.51 12.32
CA LEU A 290 -13.14 -0.82 11.25
C LEU A 290 -13.88 0.46 10.86
N TYR A 291 -15.19 0.38 10.61
CA TYR A 291 -16.00 1.55 10.23
C TYR A 291 -16.02 2.61 11.34
N LYS A 292 -16.18 2.21 12.60
CA LYS A 292 -16.07 3.14 13.74
C LYS A 292 -14.70 3.86 13.77
N LYS A 293 -13.62 3.11 13.59
CA LYS A 293 -12.25 3.69 13.53
C LYS A 293 -12.07 4.67 12.37
N LEU A 294 -12.82 4.49 11.28
CA LEU A 294 -12.82 5.37 10.11
C LEU A 294 -13.80 6.54 10.23
N GLY A 295 -14.44 6.74 11.38
CA GLY A 295 -15.32 7.88 11.67
C GLY A 295 -16.81 7.64 11.40
N PHE A 296 -17.20 6.43 10.98
CA PHE A 296 -18.62 6.12 10.81
C PHE A 296 -19.36 6.05 12.15
N LYS A 297 -20.57 6.61 12.18
CA LYS A 297 -21.51 6.59 13.32
C LYS A 297 -22.74 5.78 12.96
N ILE A 298 -23.35 5.15 13.96
CA ILE A 298 -24.63 4.47 13.76
C ILE A 298 -25.71 5.55 13.55
N LYS A 299 -26.43 5.46 12.44
CA LYS A 299 -27.60 6.29 12.11
C LYS A 299 -28.90 5.57 12.49
N GLU A 300 -28.98 4.30 12.14
CA GLU A 300 -30.15 3.43 12.41
C GLU A 300 -29.69 2.01 12.70
N GLU A 301 -30.60 1.20 13.31
CA GLU A 301 -30.32 -0.21 13.49
C GLU A 301 -31.61 -1.06 13.24
N THR A 302 -31.37 -2.28 12.78
CA THR A 302 -32.34 -3.36 12.70
C THR A 302 -31.99 -4.46 13.69
N ASN A 303 -32.77 -5.53 13.73
CA ASN A 303 -32.46 -6.70 14.57
C ASN A 303 -31.08 -7.30 14.25
N SER A 304 -30.63 -7.26 12.99
CA SER A 304 -29.39 -7.93 12.52
C SER A 304 -28.31 -7.01 12.02
N ARG A 305 -28.58 -5.73 11.74
CA ARG A 305 -27.65 -4.82 11.08
C ARG A 305 -27.66 -3.42 11.71
N TYR A 306 -26.51 -2.73 11.56
CA TYR A 306 -26.40 -1.29 11.75
C TYR A 306 -26.38 -0.60 10.38
N TYR A 307 -27.13 0.51 10.26
CA TYR A 307 -26.94 1.50 9.20
C TYR A 307 -26.01 2.58 9.73
N MET A 308 -24.89 2.77 9.06
CA MET A 308 -23.87 3.70 9.53
C MET A 308 -23.62 4.79 8.49
N GLU A 309 -23.24 5.98 8.96
CA GLU A 309 -22.89 7.13 8.14
C GLU A 309 -21.54 7.71 8.52
N SER A 310 -20.81 8.22 7.53
CA SER A 310 -19.67 9.11 7.70
C SER A 310 -20.01 10.45 7.07
N GLN A 311 -20.31 11.44 7.90
CA GLN A 311 -20.59 12.80 7.45
C GLN A 311 -19.26 13.54 7.28
N LYS A 312 -19.15 14.33 6.22
CA LYS A 312 -18.10 15.33 6.11
C LYS A 312 -18.49 16.56 6.94
N ASN A 313 -17.54 17.05 7.70
CA ASN A 313 -17.65 18.31 8.45
C ASN A 313 -17.51 19.50 7.50
#